data_6949483b1986255510e289b2e4f48d21
#
_entry.id   6949483b1986255510e289b2e4f48d21
#
_cell.length_a   1.000
_cell.length_b   1.000
_cell.length_c   1.000
_cell.angle_alpha   90.00
_cell.angle_beta   90.00
_cell.angle_gamma   90.00
#
_symmetry.space_group_name_H-M   'P 1'
#
loop_
_entity.id
_entity.type
_entity.pdbx_description
1 polymer ?
#
loop_
_entity_poly.entity_id
_entity_poly.type
_entity_poly.pdbx_seq_one_letter_code
_entity_poly.pdbx_strand_id
1 'polypeptide(L)'
;VDRLAEAAKDADILINNAGDIPGGSIDKIDEATWRHAWDLKVFGYINLTRLIYAKMKAQGHGVIINDLGAAGERLNAGYIAGSTGNAALMAFTRTLGGRSLRDNIRVVGINPGPVETDRMTTRLKYNARQQFGDESRWREFIKDYPMGRAASPREIADMMAFLASERSGYTTGVIVTIDGGLTAGGWTM
;
A
#
# COMPACT_ATOMS: atom_id res chain seq x y z
N VAL A 1 17.25 -6.82 -3.61
CA VAL A 1 16.99 -5.39 -3.92
C VAL A 1 17.97 -4.87 -4.96
N ASP A 2 19.29 -5.08 -4.81
CA ASP A 2 20.33 -4.53 -5.71
C ASP A 2 20.16 -4.94 -7.17
N ARG A 3 19.89 -6.23 -7.44
CA ARG A 3 19.62 -6.72 -8.80
C ARG A 3 18.41 -6.03 -9.45
N LEU A 4 17.36 -5.77 -8.68
CA LEU A 4 16.17 -5.06 -9.17
C LEU A 4 16.49 -3.58 -9.43
N ALA A 5 17.22 -2.94 -8.52
CA ALA A 5 17.64 -1.55 -8.70
C ALA A 5 18.57 -1.36 -9.91
N GLU A 6 19.41 -2.34 -10.21
CA GLU A 6 20.25 -2.28 -11.41
C GLU A 6 19.43 -2.49 -12.70
N ALA A 7 18.49 -3.43 -12.70
CA ALA A 7 17.58 -3.64 -13.82
C ALA A 7 16.67 -2.43 -14.09
N ALA A 8 16.37 -1.63 -13.07
CA ALA A 8 15.52 -0.45 -13.14
C ALA A 8 16.31 0.88 -13.07
N LYS A 9 17.58 0.86 -13.45
CA LYS A 9 18.47 2.02 -13.27
C LYS A 9 18.04 3.29 -14.05
N ASP A 10 17.33 3.10 -15.14
CA ASP A 10 16.86 4.18 -16.02
C ASP A 10 15.34 4.42 -15.87
N ALA A 11 14.75 3.96 -14.76
CA ALA A 11 13.33 4.12 -14.53
C ALA A 11 12.96 5.55 -14.16
N ASP A 12 11.98 6.14 -14.86
CA ASP A 12 11.40 7.44 -14.55
C ASP A 12 10.37 7.36 -13.40
N ILE A 13 9.75 6.20 -13.24
CA ILE A 13 8.69 5.95 -12.27
C ILE A 13 8.98 4.67 -11.50
N LEU A 14 8.98 4.76 -10.18
CA LEU A 14 9.02 3.61 -9.27
C LEU A 14 7.66 3.47 -8.57
N ILE A 15 7.03 2.31 -8.71
CA ILE A 15 5.84 1.96 -7.93
C ILE A 15 6.18 0.81 -6.98
N ASN A 16 6.26 1.11 -5.70
CA ASN A 16 6.41 0.12 -4.65
C ASN A 16 5.03 -0.45 -4.30
N ASN A 17 4.75 -1.67 -4.73
CA ASN A 17 3.46 -2.34 -4.54
C ASN A 17 3.58 -3.75 -3.93
N ALA A 18 4.77 -4.35 -3.93
CA ALA A 18 4.96 -5.69 -3.40
C ALA A 18 4.70 -5.74 -1.89
N GLY A 19 3.89 -6.67 -1.42
CA GLY A 19 3.63 -6.82 0.00
C GLY A 19 2.86 -8.08 0.35
N ASP A 20 3.29 -8.73 1.40
CA ASP A 20 2.63 -9.91 1.96
C ASP A 20 2.74 -9.90 3.49
N ILE A 21 1.93 -9.06 4.14
CA ILE A 21 1.87 -9.02 5.60
C ILE A 21 0.66 -9.83 6.06
N PRO A 22 0.85 -10.84 6.91
CA PRO A 22 -0.24 -11.66 7.41
C PRO A 22 -1.11 -10.90 8.41
N GLY A 23 -2.39 -11.28 8.49
CA GLY A 23 -3.26 -10.88 9.57
C GLY A 23 -2.88 -11.57 10.88
N GLY A 24 -3.13 -10.89 11.99
CA GLY A 24 -2.92 -11.43 13.33
C GLY A 24 -2.75 -10.34 14.37
N SER A 25 -3.11 -10.69 15.62
CA SER A 25 -2.85 -9.88 16.81
C SER A 25 -1.42 -10.10 17.33
N ILE A 26 -1.02 -9.33 18.32
CA ILE A 26 0.34 -9.36 18.89
C ILE A 26 0.76 -10.74 19.41
N ASP A 27 -0.19 -11.52 19.91
CA ASP A 27 0.01 -12.87 20.45
C ASP A 27 0.00 -13.97 19.36
N LYS A 28 -0.36 -13.64 18.11
CA LYS A 28 -0.47 -14.59 16.99
C LYS A 28 0.65 -14.44 15.96
N ILE A 29 1.33 -13.31 15.92
CA ILE A 29 2.43 -13.06 14.97
C ILE A 29 3.75 -13.18 15.72
N ASP A 30 4.52 -14.21 15.43
CA ASP A 30 5.85 -14.40 15.98
C ASP A 30 6.86 -13.43 15.32
N GLU A 31 8.04 -13.31 15.94
CA GLU A 31 9.10 -12.41 15.48
C GLU A 31 9.58 -12.74 14.06
N ALA A 32 9.72 -14.01 13.73
CA ALA A 32 10.21 -14.46 12.42
C ALA A 32 9.23 -14.06 11.30
N THR A 33 7.95 -14.31 11.51
CA THR A 33 6.87 -13.93 10.60
C THR A 33 6.79 -12.41 10.43
N TRP A 34 6.92 -11.66 11.54
CA TRP A 34 6.94 -10.19 11.50
C TRP A 34 8.10 -9.65 10.69
N ARG A 35 9.33 -10.13 10.96
CA ARG A 35 10.54 -9.73 10.22
C ARG A 35 10.42 -10.03 8.74
N HIS A 36 10.02 -11.25 8.38
CA HIS A 36 9.86 -11.66 6.98
C HIS A 36 8.88 -10.74 6.22
N ALA A 37 7.72 -10.45 6.82
CA ALA A 37 6.73 -9.58 6.22
C ALA A 37 7.24 -8.13 6.04
N TRP A 38 7.98 -7.62 7.02
CA TRP A 38 8.57 -6.29 6.96
C TRP A 38 9.77 -6.21 6.03
N ASP A 39 10.57 -7.26 5.91
CA ASP A 39 11.69 -7.33 4.96
C ASP A 39 11.19 -7.15 3.52
N LEU A 40 10.04 -7.76 3.18
CA LEU A 40 9.44 -7.58 1.86
C LEU A 40 8.84 -6.18 1.68
N LYS A 41 7.93 -5.77 2.55
CA LYS A 41 7.16 -4.54 2.33
C LYS A 41 7.88 -3.31 2.89
N VAL A 42 8.21 -3.27 4.17
CA VAL A 42 8.73 -2.06 4.80
C VAL A 42 10.17 -1.78 4.35
N PHE A 43 11.07 -2.72 4.62
CA PHE A 43 12.47 -2.58 4.23
C PHE A 43 12.67 -2.70 2.72
N GLY A 44 11.85 -3.50 2.03
CA GLY A 44 11.85 -3.58 0.57
C GLY A 44 11.59 -2.24 -0.08
N TYR A 45 10.55 -1.52 0.35
CA TYR A 45 10.22 -0.18 -0.16
C TYR A 45 11.33 0.83 0.16
N ILE A 46 11.79 0.87 1.42
CA ILE A 46 12.84 1.81 1.85
C ILE A 46 14.13 1.57 1.06
N ASN A 47 14.59 0.32 0.96
CA ASN A 47 15.85 0.00 0.32
C ASN A 47 15.80 0.18 -1.20
N LEU A 48 14.71 -0.23 -1.86
CA LEU A 48 14.57 -0.01 -3.30
C LEU A 48 14.46 1.49 -3.60
N THR A 49 13.65 2.22 -2.83
CA THR A 49 13.55 3.68 -2.96
C THR A 49 14.91 4.34 -2.80
N ARG A 50 15.71 3.96 -1.79
CA ARG A 50 17.03 4.53 -1.55
C ARG A 50 17.96 4.39 -2.76
N LEU A 51 17.94 3.24 -3.42
CA LEU A 51 18.79 2.96 -4.58
C LEU A 51 18.28 3.68 -5.85
N ILE A 52 16.98 3.62 -6.12
CA ILE A 52 16.39 4.26 -7.30
C ILE A 52 16.38 5.79 -7.15
N TYR A 53 16.13 6.31 -5.96
CA TYR A 53 16.19 7.76 -5.70
C TYR A 53 17.56 8.36 -6.06
N ALA A 54 18.66 7.68 -5.72
CA ALA A 54 19.99 8.12 -6.09
C ALA A 54 20.18 8.19 -7.62
N LYS A 55 19.62 7.23 -8.36
CA LYS A 55 19.63 7.20 -9.83
C LYS A 55 18.77 8.31 -10.43
N MET A 56 17.53 8.46 -9.95
CA MET A 56 16.61 9.54 -10.35
C MET A 56 17.21 10.92 -10.09
N LYS A 57 17.89 11.09 -8.96
CA LYS A 57 18.60 12.35 -8.64
C LYS A 57 19.73 12.65 -9.63
N ALA A 58 20.48 11.63 -10.04
CA ALA A 58 21.54 11.80 -11.05
C ALA A 58 20.98 12.13 -12.44
N GLN A 59 19.81 11.58 -12.82
CA GLN A 59 19.14 11.91 -14.08
C GLN A 59 18.32 13.22 -14.02
N GLY A 60 18.08 13.77 -12.81
CA GLY A 60 17.44 15.07 -12.62
C GLY A 60 15.91 15.04 -12.60
N HIS A 61 15.26 13.88 -12.56
CA HIS A 61 13.80 13.74 -12.48
C HIS A 61 13.40 12.36 -11.98
N GLY A 62 12.15 12.24 -11.49
CA GLY A 62 11.58 10.96 -11.12
C GLY A 62 10.26 11.06 -10.37
N VAL A 63 9.53 9.97 -10.33
CA VAL A 63 8.31 9.82 -9.52
C VAL A 63 8.35 8.51 -8.75
N ILE A 64 8.11 8.57 -7.46
CA ILE A 64 8.03 7.40 -6.59
C ILE A 64 6.63 7.33 -5.97
N ILE A 65 5.95 6.21 -6.15
CA ILE A 65 4.63 5.94 -5.59
C ILE A 65 4.73 4.75 -4.64
N ASN A 66 4.30 4.94 -3.40
CA ASN A 66 4.26 3.88 -2.40
C ASN A 66 2.80 3.41 -2.19
N ASP A 67 2.51 2.16 -2.53
CA ASP A 67 1.24 1.52 -2.21
C ASP A 67 1.25 1.03 -0.77
N LEU A 68 0.59 1.76 0.11
CA LEU A 68 0.66 1.57 1.56
C LEU A 68 -0.48 0.68 2.06
N GLY A 69 -1.61 1.27 2.33
CA GLY A 69 -2.82 0.63 2.82
C GLY A 69 -3.46 1.41 3.96
N ALA A 70 -4.78 1.55 3.91
CA ALA A 70 -5.57 2.34 4.84
C ALA A 70 -5.43 1.90 6.32
N ALA A 71 -4.98 0.66 6.57
CA ALA A 71 -4.70 0.16 7.91
C ALA A 71 -3.58 0.92 8.67
N GLY A 72 -2.80 1.76 7.99
CA GLY A 72 -1.83 2.65 8.65
C GLY A 72 -2.48 3.89 9.26
N GLU A 73 -3.68 4.27 8.82
CA GLU A 73 -4.52 5.34 9.38
C GLU A 73 -5.61 4.74 10.27
N ARG A 74 -6.33 3.76 9.75
CA ARG A 74 -7.34 3.01 10.50
C ARG A 74 -6.69 1.79 11.14
N LEU A 75 -6.13 1.99 12.33
CA LEU A 75 -5.37 0.96 13.03
C LEU A 75 -6.26 -0.24 13.39
N ASN A 76 -5.72 -1.45 13.20
CA ASN A 76 -6.41 -2.70 13.47
C ASN A 76 -5.50 -3.65 14.27
N ALA A 77 -5.90 -3.96 15.50
CA ALA A 77 -5.18 -4.89 16.38
C ALA A 77 -5.10 -6.31 15.82
N GLY A 78 -6.06 -6.72 14.99
CA GLY A 78 -6.03 -8.00 14.26
C GLY A 78 -5.16 -8.00 13.01
N TYR A 79 -4.52 -6.87 12.69
CA TYR A 79 -3.55 -6.70 11.59
C TYR A 79 -2.37 -5.84 12.05
N ILE A 80 -1.86 -6.11 13.25
CA ILE A 80 -0.92 -5.21 13.94
C ILE A 80 0.38 -4.97 13.16
N ALA A 81 0.98 -6.01 12.59
CA ALA A 81 2.20 -5.89 11.79
C ALA A 81 1.99 -5.05 10.53
N GLY A 82 0.81 -5.15 9.90
CA GLY A 82 0.44 -4.34 8.74
C GLY A 82 0.11 -2.90 9.11
N SER A 83 -0.64 -2.68 10.18
CA SER A 83 -0.98 -1.34 10.66
C SER A 83 0.29 -0.53 10.97
N THR A 84 1.20 -1.10 11.74
CA THR A 84 2.46 -0.45 12.11
C THR A 84 3.40 -0.27 10.91
N GLY A 85 3.51 -1.27 10.03
CA GLY A 85 4.32 -1.17 8.80
C GLY A 85 3.81 -0.11 7.83
N ASN A 86 2.50 -0.04 7.61
CA ASN A 86 1.91 0.98 6.76
C ASN A 86 2.10 2.39 7.36
N ALA A 87 1.89 2.56 8.67
CA ALA A 87 2.13 3.83 9.35
C ALA A 87 3.60 4.29 9.24
N ALA A 88 4.55 3.36 9.39
CA ALA A 88 5.98 3.65 9.19
C ALA A 88 6.27 4.12 7.75
N LEU A 89 5.71 3.44 6.74
CA LEU A 89 5.86 3.82 5.34
C LEU A 89 5.14 5.14 4.99
N MET A 90 4.04 5.47 5.66
CA MET A 90 3.41 6.80 5.54
C MET A 90 4.33 7.90 6.03
N ALA A 91 4.94 7.73 7.20
CA ALA A 91 5.92 8.67 7.74
C ALA A 91 7.14 8.80 6.79
N PHE A 92 7.65 7.68 6.28
CA PHE A 92 8.74 7.65 5.30
C PHE A 92 8.38 8.44 4.04
N THR A 93 7.21 8.18 3.45
CA THR A 93 6.74 8.84 2.22
C THR A 93 6.59 10.35 2.41
N ARG A 94 5.96 10.78 3.51
CA ARG A 94 5.78 12.22 3.81
C ARG A 94 7.13 12.91 4.04
N THR A 95 8.01 12.28 4.81
CA THR A 95 9.34 12.85 5.13
C THR A 95 10.19 13.01 3.87
N LEU A 96 10.25 11.97 3.04
CA LEU A 96 11.04 12.02 1.80
C LEU A 96 10.42 13.00 0.82
N GLY A 97 9.11 12.93 0.59
CA GLY A 97 8.37 13.78 -0.35
C GLY A 97 8.38 15.27 0.02
N GLY A 98 8.46 15.59 1.32
CA GLY A 98 8.58 16.98 1.80
C GLY A 98 9.88 17.67 1.38
N ARG A 99 10.87 16.92 0.89
CA ARG A 99 12.18 17.46 0.47
C ARG A 99 12.52 17.15 -0.99
N SER A 100 11.98 16.09 -1.56
CA SER A 100 12.41 15.48 -2.82
C SER A 100 12.29 16.39 -4.05
N LEU A 101 11.41 17.40 -4.04
CA LEU A 101 11.30 18.39 -5.12
C LEU A 101 12.58 19.22 -5.32
N ARG A 102 13.46 19.31 -4.34
CA ARG A 102 14.79 19.93 -4.51
C ARG A 102 15.66 19.15 -5.49
N ASP A 103 15.39 17.87 -5.64
CA ASP A 103 16.07 16.96 -6.58
C ASP A 103 15.19 16.70 -7.83
N ASN A 104 14.10 17.47 -8.03
CA ASN A 104 13.11 17.29 -9.08
C ASN A 104 12.46 15.89 -9.07
N ILE A 105 12.24 15.33 -7.88
CA ILE A 105 11.61 14.03 -7.68
C ILE A 105 10.33 14.21 -6.87
N ARG A 106 9.22 13.60 -7.30
CA ARG A 106 7.99 13.52 -6.52
C ARG A 106 7.90 12.20 -5.78
N VAL A 107 7.50 12.22 -4.51
CA VAL A 107 7.27 11.01 -3.71
C VAL A 107 5.90 11.11 -3.08
N VAL A 108 5.00 10.21 -3.46
CA VAL A 108 3.62 10.18 -3.00
C VAL A 108 3.25 8.78 -2.51
N GLY A 109 2.26 8.70 -1.63
CA GLY A 109 1.68 7.45 -1.19
C GLY A 109 0.23 7.33 -1.60
N ILE A 110 -0.24 6.11 -1.72
CA ILE A 110 -1.67 5.80 -1.75
C ILE A 110 -2.02 4.87 -0.60
N ASN A 111 -3.23 5.02 -0.08
CA ASN A 111 -3.83 4.17 0.93
C ASN A 111 -5.08 3.51 0.38
N PRO A 112 -4.97 2.36 -0.30
CA PRO A 112 -6.15 1.60 -0.65
C PRO A 112 -6.87 1.09 0.59
N GLY A 113 -8.19 1.13 0.56
CA GLY A 113 -9.04 0.33 1.42
C GLY A 113 -9.07 -1.13 0.95
N PRO A 114 -10.15 -1.86 1.22
CA PRO A 114 -10.33 -3.21 0.67
C PRO A 114 -10.39 -3.17 -0.86
N VAL A 115 -9.55 -3.98 -1.51
CA VAL A 115 -9.48 -4.13 -2.97
C VAL A 115 -9.81 -5.56 -3.35
N GLU A 116 -10.73 -5.76 -4.29
CA GLU A 116 -11.19 -7.08 -4.77
C GLU A 116 -10.10 -7.73 -5.64
N THR A 117 -9.07 -8.25 -4.96
CA THR A 117 -7.99 -9.06 -5.54
C THR A 117 -8.30 -10.55 -5.34
N ASP A 118 -7.63 -11.43 -6.12
CA ASP A 118 -7.74 -12.87 -5.94
C ASP A 118 -7.41 -13.31 -4.50
N ARG A 119 -6.40 -12.68 -3.88
CA ARG A 119 -6.03 -12.93 -2.48
C ARG A 119 -7.17 -12.59 -1.52
N MET A 120 -7.81 -11.43 -1.69
CA MET A 120 -8.95 -11.03 -0.86
C MET A 120 -10.11 -11.99 -1.06
N THR A 121 -10.47 -12.27 -2.29
CA THR A 121 -11.59 -13.16 -2.64
C THR A 121 -11.38 -14.56 -2.09
N THR A 122 -10.19 -15.14 -2.24
CA THR A 122 -9.85 -16.45 -1.69
C THR A 122 -10.00 -16.49 -0.17
N ARG A 123 -9.48 -15.46 0.52
CA ARG A 123 -9.61 -15.33 1.98
C ARG A 123 -11.07 -15.21 2.41
N LEU A 124 -11.86 -14.39 1.73
CA LEU A 124 -13.29 -14.22 2.07
C LEU A 124 -14.10 -15.49 1.81
N LYS A 125 -13.82 -16.22 0.73
CA LYS A 125 -14.43 -17.53 0.46
C LYS A 125 -14.10 -18.54 1.55
N TYR A 126 -12.82 -18.60 1.97
CA TYR A 126 -12.43 -19.45 3.08
C TYR A 126 -13.20 -19.10 4.37
N ASN A 127 -13.28 -17.83 4.72
CA ASN A 127 -14.03 -17.37 5.90
C ASN A 127 -15.53 -17.69 5.79
N ALA A 128 -16.13 -17.51 4.62
CA ALA A 128 -17.55 -17.83 4.37
C ALA A 128 -17.83 -19.34 4.56
N ARG A 129 -16.92 -20.18 4.06
CA ARG A 129 -17.00 -21.62 4.26
C ARG A 129 -16.94 -22.00 5.76
N GLN A 130 -16.04 -21.36 6.53
CA GLN A 130 -15.93 -21.62 7.97
C GLN A 130 -17.14 -21.12 8.75
N GLN A 131 -17.66 -19.94 8.42
CA GLN A 131 -18.73 -19.29 9.18
C GLN A 131 -20.13 -19.73 8.76
N PHE A 132 -20.35 -19.95 7.46
CA PHE A 132 -21.68 -20.21 6.89
C PHE A 132 -21.81 -21.62 6.29
N GLY A 133 -20.71 -22.39 6.20
CA GLY A 133 -20.69 -23.67 5.49
C GLY A 133 -20.73 -23.55 3.96
N ASP A 134 -20.73 -22.33 3.41
CA ASP A 134 -20.90 -22.04 1.98
C ASP A 134 -20.00 -20.90 1.54
N GLU A 135 -19.03 -21.21 0.68
CA GLU A 135 -18.06 -20.22 0.18
C GLU A 135 -18.69 -19.21 -0.79
N SER A 136 -19.82 -19.51 -1.42
CA SER A 136 -20.52 -18.58 -2.33
C SER A 136 -21.04 -17.32 -1.62
N ARG A 137 -21.22 -17.41 -0.30
CA ARG A 137 -21.69 -16.33 0.56
C ARG A 137 -20.59 -15.29 0.95
N TRP A 138 -19.42 -15.37 0.38
CA TRP A 138 -18.31 -14.48 0.74
C TRP A 138 -18.64 -12.98 0.60
N ARG A 139 -19.58 -12.62 -0.29
CA ARG A 139 -20.02 -11.24 -0.48
C ARG A 139 -20.75 -10.66 0.72
N GLU A 140 -21.24 -11.49 1.64
CA GLU A 140 -21.85 -11.01 2.88
C GLU A 140 -20.85 -10.25 3.79
N PHE A 141 -19.56 -10.53 3.67
CA PHE A 141 -18.52 -9.80 4.40
C PHE A 141 -18.27 -8.39 3.88
N ILE A 142 -18.70 -8.09 2.69
CA ILE A 142 -18.45 -6.78 2.05
C ILE A 142 -19.71 -5.97 1.78
N LYS A 143 -20.89 -6.50 2.12
CA LYS A 143 -22.18 -5.82 1.89
C LYS A 143 -22.28 -4.45 2.56
N ASP A 144 -21.63 -4.31 3.72
CA ASP A 144 -21.64 -3.09 4.52
C ASP A 144 -20.44 -2.16 4.18
N TYR A 145 -19.64 -2.50 3.16
CA TYR A 145 -18.62 -1.61 2.63
C TYR A 145 -19.26 -0.44 1.87
N PRO A 146 -18.57 0.70 1.74
CA PRO A 146 -19.05 1.78 0.88
C PRO A 146 -19.40 1.25 -0.51
N MET A 147 -20.53 1.70 -1.05
CA MET A 147 -21.08 1.21 -2.31
C MET A 147 -21.39 -0.30 -2.35
N GLY A 148 -21.43 -1.00 -1.20
CA GLY A 148 -21.68 -2.44 -1.11
C GLY A 148 -20.61 -3.33 -1.75
N ARG A 149 -19.40 -2.82 -1.94
CA ARG A 149 -18.30 -3.54 -2.61
C ARG A 149 -16.92 -3.09 -2.15
N ALA A 150 -15.91 -3.89 -2.41
CA ALA A 150 -14.52 -3.45 -2.40
C ALA A 150 -14.18 -2.64 -3.66
N ALA A 151 -13.09 -1.88 -3.61
CA ALA A 151 -12.56 -1.22 -4.81
C ALA A 151 -12.05 -2.26 -5.81
N SER A 152 -12.14 -1.97 -7.10
CA SER A 152 -11.46 -2.76 -8.12
C SER A 152 -9.96 -2.43 -8.15
N PRO A 153 -9.08 -3.37 -8.56
CA PRO A 153 -7.67 -3.05 -8.79
C PRO A 153 -7.47 -1.90 -9.78
N ARG A 154 -8.38 -1.76 -10.74
CA ARG A 154 -8.34 -0.69 -11.75
C ARG A 154 -8.51 0.70 -11.13
N GLU A 155 -9.44 0.86 -10.19
CA GLU A 155 -9.66 2.15 -9.50
C GLU A 155 -8.41 2.61 -8.74
N ILE A 156 -7.63 1.66 -8.19
CA ILE A 156 -6.36 1.96 -7.53
C ILE A 156 -5.29 2.32 -8.58
N ALA A 157 -5.17 1.52 -9.64
CA ALA A 157 -4.19 1.74 -10.71
C ALA A 157 -4.41 3.07 -11.45
N ASP A 158 -5.65 3.49 -11.69
CA ASP A 158 -5.98 4.75 -12.36
C ASP A 158 -5.50 5.96 -11.53
N MET A 159 -5.60 5.91 -10.19
CA MET A 159 -5.04 6.94 -9.32
C MET A 159 -3.51 6.92 -9.35
N MET A 160 -2.88 5.74 -9.33
CA MET A 160 -1.41 5.64 -9.47
C MET A 160 -0.95 6.25 -10.79
N ALA A 161 -1.63 5.95 -11.90
CA ALA A 161 -1.32 6.51 -13.21
C ALA A 161 -1.46 8.04 -13.24
N PHE A 162 -2.50 8.60 -12.62
CA PHE A 162 -2.67 10.04 -12.46
C PHE A 162 -1.52 10.65 -11.65
N LEU A 163 -1.19 10.07 -10.50
CA LEU A 163 -0.12 10.56 -9.63
C LEU A 163 1.27 10.45 -10.28
N ALA A 164 1.48 9.44 -11.14
CA ALA A 164 2.71 9.27 -11.90
C ALA A 164 2.87 10.33 -12.99
N SER A 165 1.76 10.85 -13.54
CA SER A 165 1.75 11.74 -14.69
C SER A 165 2.14 13.19 -14.33
N GLU A 166 2.48 13.99 -15.35
CA GLU A 166 2.74 15.44 -15.22
C GLU A 166 1.54 16.23 -14.72
N ARG A 167 0.32 15.69 -14.87
CA ARG A 167 -0.92 16.31 -14.38
C ARG A 167 -0.92 16.45 -12.85
N SER A 168 -0.12 15.67 -12.15
CA SER A 168 0.10 15.71 -10.71
C SER A 168 1.43 16.41 -10.33
N GLY A 169 1.95 17.27 -11.21
CA GLY A 169 3.30 17.84 -11.12
C GLY A 169 3.61 18.61 -9.84
N TYR A 170 2.60 19.13 -9.14
CA TYR A 170 2.77 19.87 -7.88
C TYR A 170 2.37 19.06 -6.63
N THR A 171 2.25 17.72 -6.77
CA THR A 171 1.82 16.82 -5.69
C THR A 171 3.00 15.96 -5.22
N THR A 172 3.44 16.17 -3.97
CA THR A 172 4.48 15.37 -3.31
C THR A 172 4.30 15.40 -1.79
N GLY A 173 4.84 14.42 -1.07
CA GLY A 173 4.77 14.35 0.39
C GLY A 173 3.37 14.09 0.96
N VAL A 174 2.44 13.66 0.13
CA VAL A 174 1.05 13.38 0.49
C VAL A 174 0.73 11.91 0.43
N ILE A 175 -0.32 11.52 1.15
CA ILE A 175 -0.93 10.19 1.06
C ILE A 175 -2.37 10.39 0.59
N VAL A 176 -2.73 9.73 -0.51
CA VAL A 176 -4.09 9.76 -1.06
C VAL A 176 -4.81 8.49 -0.64
N THR A 177 -5.87 8.63 0.14
CA THR A 177 -6.68 7.50 0.60
C THR A 177 -7.76 7.18 -0.43
N ILE A 178 -7.86 5.91 -0.83
CA ILE A 178 -8.76 5.38 -1.86
C ILE A 178 -9.54 4.21 -1.25
N ASP A 179 -10.54 4.51 -0.44
CA ASP A 179 -11.22 3.52 0.39
C ASP A 179 -12.75 3.70 0.45
N GLY A 180 -13.31 4.54 -0.41
CA GLY A 180 -14.74 4.84 -0.42
C GLY A 180 -15.22 5.62 0.82
N GLY A 181 -14.30 6.22 1.59
CA GLY A 181 -14.62 6.96 2.82
C GLY A 181 -14.62 6.10 4.09
N LEU A 182 -14.16 4.85 4.02
CA LEU A 182 -14.09 3.93 5.17
C LEU A 182 -13.30 4.51 6.35
N THR A 183 -12.15 5.09 6.07
CA THR A 183 -11.28 5.69 7.10
C THR A 183 -11.89 6.96 7.69
N ALA A 184 -12.48 7.82 6.86
CA ALA A 184 -13.06 9.09 7.28
C ALA A 184 -14.45 8.94 7.92
N GLY A 185 -15.24 7.99 7.47
CA GLY A 185 -16.65 7.84 7.84
C GLY A 185 -16.93 7.09 9.14
N GLY A 186 -15.91 6.56 9.82
CA GLY A 186 -16.13 5.78 11.07
C GLY A 186 -16.90 4.47 10.87
N TRP A 187 -16.93 3.94 9.64
CA TRP A 187 -17.61 2.68 9.33
C TRP A 187 -17.06 1.54 10.20
N THR A 188 -17.96 0.81 10.84
CA THR A 188 -17.62 -0.45 11.54
C THR A 188 -17.59 -1.59 10.51
N MET A 189 -16.47 -2.30 10.42
CA MET A 189 -16.37 -3.54 9.64
C MET A 189 -16.45 -4.73 10.58
#